data_82db2b695b22f1f7f53cf0d003b3c262
#
_entry.id   82db2b695b22f1f7f53cf0d003b3c262
#
_cell.length_a   1.000
_cell.length_b   1.000
_cell.length_c   1.000
_cell.angle_alpha   90.00
_cell.angle_beta   90.00
_cell.angle_gamma   90.00
#
_symmetry.space_group_name_H-M   'P 1'
#
loop_
_entity.id
_entity.type
_entity.pdbx_description
1 polymer ?
#
loop_
_entity_poly.entity_id
_entity_poly.type
_entity_poly.pdbx_seq_one_letter_code
_entity_poly.pdbx_strand_id
1 'polypeptide(L)'
;EIWNNVFMQYNRQADGTMEPLPKPSVDTGMGIERIAAILQGVHSNYEIDLFKNLIKAAAEATGTKDLESKSLLVISDHIRSCGFLISDGVMPSNEGRGYVLRRIIRRALRHGHILGANDSFFNKLVAPLVKEMGAAYPELAKNQAHVEKIIKLEEEQFVKTLDNGMKLLDQAIASLKGDTIDGATVFKLYDTYGFPVDLTADIARERNLKVDEAGFTVCMEEQKSKARAASNFKVDYTDNLNLEGETDFTGYDKLGSQGKVIALFKDGASVDVLNAGDEAMVVLDSTPFYGESGGQVGDTGLLTSAGGELSVSNTTKEQKNHLH
;
A
#
# COMPACT_ATOMS: atom_id res chain seq x y z
N GLU A 1 11.67 -1.19 -24.07
CA GLU A 1 12.27 -2.17 -23.16
C GLU A 1 11.28 -3.30 -22.92
N ILE A 2 11.72 -4.56 -23.08
CA ILE A 2 10.90 -5.76 -22.90
C ILE A 2 11.43 -6.56 -21.73
N TRP A 3 12.74 -6.64 -21.62
CA TRP A 3 13.47 -7.43 -20.64
C TRP A 3 14.61 -6.61 -20.08
N ASN A 4 14.67 -6.45 -18.79
CA ASN A 4 15.73 -5.76 -18.08
C ASN A 4 16.63 -6.79 -17.40
N ASN A 5 17.93 -6.74 -17.67
CA ASN A 5 18.94 -7.57 -17.03
C ASN A 5 19.93 -6.68 -16.29
N VAL A 6 20.03 -6.86 -14.98
CA VAL A 6 20.97 -6.16 -14.11
C VAL A 6 22.06 -7.11 -13.66
N PHE A 7 23.31 -6.77 -13.97
CA PHE A 7 24.47 -7.55 -13.57
C PHE A 7 25.04 -6.96 -12.29
N MET A 8 24.83 -7.66 -11.17
CA MET A 8 25.26 -7.22 -9.84
C MET A 8 26.63 -7.81 -9.53
N GLN A 9 27.60 -6.94 -9.30
CA GLN A 9 28.97 -7.31 -8.95
C GLN A 9 29.37 -6.79 -7.57
N TYR A 10 28.70 -5.74 -7.10
CA TYR A 10 29.06 -5.03 -5.87
C TYR A 10 27.85 -4.81 -4.98
N ASN A 11 28.09 -4.82 -3.67
CA ASN A 11 27.17 -4.31 -2.66
C ASN A 11 27.59 -2.88 -2.30
N ARG A 12 26.72 -1.91 -2.52
CA ARG A 12 26.96 -0.51 -2.16
C ARG A 12 26.57 -0.27 -0.71
N GLN A 13 27.55 0.06 0.13
CA GLN A 13 27.35 0.41 1.54
C GLN A 13 26.70 1.80 1.69
N ALA A 14 26.21 2.11 2.89
CA ALA A 14 25.57 3.39 3.19
C ALA A 14 26.50 4.60 3.01
N ASP A 15 27.81 4.41 3.21
CA ASP A 15 28.86 5.42 3.00
C ASP A 15 29.27 5.57 1.52
N GLY A 16 28.70 4.75 0.62
CA GLY A 16 28.99 4.73 -0.81
C GLY A 16 30.11 3.77 -1.22
N THR A 17 30.74 3.08 -0.28
CA THR A 17 31.76 2.06 -0.58
C THR A 17 31.16 0.91 -1.37
N MET A 18 31.90 0.44 -2.40
CA MET A 18 31.49 -0.66 -3.28
C MET A 18 32.26 -1.92 -2.87
N GLU A 19 31.60 -2.85 -2.18
CA GLU A 19 32.18 -4.14 -1.82
C GLU A 19 31.86 -5.20 -2.85
N PRO A 20 32.85 -5.98 -3.36
CA PRO A 20 32.56 -7.07 -4.28
C PRO A 20 31.61 -8.09 -3.64
N LEU A 21 30.60 -8.54 -4.39
CA LEU A 21 29.78 -9.66 -3.97
C LEU A 21 30.60 -10.96 -3.94
N PRO A 22 30.35 -11.86 -2.99
CA PRO A 22 31.00 -13.17 -2.96
C PRO A 22 30.83 -13.98 -4.25
N LYS A 23 29.68 -13.80 -4.90
CA LYS A 23 29.35 -14.34 -6.23
C LYS A 23 28.61 -13.28 -7.02
N PRO A 24 29.10 -12.88 -8.19
CA PRO A 24 28.33 -12.03 -9.10
C PRO A 24 27.01 -12.70 -9.45
N SER A 25 25.94 -11.91 -9.54
CA SER A 25 24.59 -12.41 -9.85
C SER A 25 23.93 -11.56 -10.92
N VAL A 26 22.90 -12.12 -11.53
CA VAL A 26 22.05 -11.43 -12.50
C VAL A 26 20.66 -11.35 -11.89
N ASP A 27 20.15 -10.13 -11.80
CA ASP A 27 18.73 -9.87 -11.54
C ASP A 27 18.05 -9.54 -12.86
N THR A 28 16.86 -10.08 -13.08
CA THR A 28 16.15 -9.92 -14.34
C THR A 28 14.67 -9.68 -14.10
N GLY A 29 14.11 -8.73 -14.86
CA GLY A 29 12.70 -8.39 -14.83
C GLY A 29 12.11 -8.28 -16.22
N MET A 30 10.94 -8.88 -16.43
CA MET A 30 10.22 -8.85 -17.69
C MET A 30 8.74 -8.58 -17.45
N GLY A 31 8.18 -7.55 -18.12
CA GLY A 31 6.75 -7.24 -18.00
C GLY A 31 5.90 -8.21 -18.82
N ILE A 32 4.97 -8.92 -18.16
CA ILE A 32 4.09 -9.87 -18.85
C ILE A 32 3.24 -9.18 -19.92
N GLU A 33 2.78 -7.96 -19.68
CA GLU A 33 2.00 -7.17 -20.62
C GLU A 33 2.81 -6.80 -21.86
N ARG A 34 4.08 -6.48 -21.70
CA ARG A 34 4.99 -6.15 -22.80
C ARG A 34 5.25 -7.35 -23.68
N ILE A 35 5.46 -8.51 -23.07
CA ILE A 35 5.62 -9.78 -23.80
C ILE A 35 4.31 -10.13 -24.51
N ALA A 36 3.18 -10.06 -23.82
CA ALA A 36 1.88 -10.35 -24.41
C ALA A 36 1.57 -9.42 -25.60
N ALA A 37 1.88 -8.12 -25.49
CA ALA A 37 1.71 -7.17 -26.58
C ALA A 37 2.50 -7.57 -27.83
N ILE A 38 3.76 -7.99 -27.65
CA ILE A 38 4.59 -8.46 -28.76
C ILE A 38 4.03 -9.74 -29.40
N LEU A 39 3.68 -10.72 -28.56
CA LEU A 39 3.16 -12.01 -29.05
C LEU A 39 1.79 -11.86 -29.73
N GLN A 40 0.99 -10.89 -29.32
CA GLN A 40 -0.30 -10.55 -29.93
C GLN A 40 -0.18 -9.55 -31.09
N GLY A 41 1.04 -9.05 -31.40
CA GLY A 41 1.29 -8.14 -32.51
C GLY A 41 0.67 -6.75 -32.33
N VAL A 42 0.51 -6.28 -31.08
CA VAL A 42 -0.04 -4.96 -30.74
C VAL A 42 1.05 -4.03 -30.17
N HIS A 43 0.78 -2.72 -30.19
CA HIS A 43 1.78 -1.71 -29.82
C HIS A 43 1.61 -1.13 -28.41
N SER A 44 0.47 -1.40 -27.76
CA SER A 44 0.18 -0.95 -26.41
C SER A 44 -0.14 -2.13 -25.49
N ASN A 45 0.28 -2.04 -24.22
CA ASN A 45 -0.11 -3.00 -23.20
C ASN A 45 -1.64 -3.07 -23.03
N TYR A 46 -2.34 -1.96 -23.27
CA TYR A 46 -3.79 -1.88 -23.18
C TYR A 46 -4.52 -2.50 -24.39
N GLU A 47 -3.80 -2.86 -25.45
CA GLU A 47 -4.35 -3.53 -26.63
C GLU A 47 -4.27 -5.05 -26.55
N ILE A 48 -3.66 -5.63 -25.50
CA ILE A 48 -3.72 -7.09 -25.27
C ILE A 48 -5.15 -7.50 -24.89
N ASP A 49 -5.46 -8.75 -25.13
CA ASP A 49 -6.80 -9.34 -24.89
C ASP A 49 -7.32 -9.09 -23.47
N LEU A 50 -6.48 -9.34 -22.45
CA LEU A 50 -6.82 -9.11 -21.05
C LEU A 50 -7.31 -7.68 -20.81
N PHE A 51 -6.53 -6.67 -21.25
CA PHE A 51 -6.91 -5.28 -21.03
C PHE A 51 -8.09 -4.83 -21.90
N LYS A 52 -8.20 -5.30 -23.15
CA LYS A 52 -9.38 -5.04 -23.98
C LYS A 52 -10.67 -5.50 -23.32
N ASN A 53 -10.66 -6.67 -22.69
CA ASN A 53 -11.81 -7.20 -21.97
C ASN A 53 -12.14 -6.39 -20.73
N LEU A 54 -11.14 -5.98 -19.94
CA LEU A 54 -11.34 -5.12 -18.76
C LEU A 54 -11.81 -3.72 -19.15
N ILE A 55 -11.27 -3.12 -20.21
CA ILE A 55 -11.69 -1.81 -20.73
C ILE A 55 -13.15 -1.86 -21.17
N LYS A 56 -13.56 -2.91 -21.88
CA LYS A 56 -14.95 -3.13 -22.29
C LYS A 56 -15.87 -3.24 -21.06
N ALA A 57 -15.48 -4.05 -20.09
CA ALA A 57 -16.24 -4.19 -18.84
C ALA A 57 -16.33 -2.85 -18.07
N ALA A 58 -15.26 -2.07 -18.02
CA ALA A 58 -15.24 -0.75 -17.41
C ALA A 58 -16.15 0.24 -18.15
N ALA A 59 -16.17 0.21 -19.48
CA ALA A 59 -17.08 1.04 -20.28
C ALA A 59 -18.54 0.67 -20.01
N GLU A 60 -18.86 -0.62 -19.97
CA GLU A 60 -20.22 -1.11 -19.65
C GLU A 60 -20.64 -0.69 -18.22
N ALA A 61 -19.75 -0.83 -17.23
CA ALA A 61 -20.02 -0.50 -15.85
C ALA A 61 -20.19 1.01 -15.59
N THR A 62 -19.47 1.86 -16.34
CA THR A 62 -19.56 3.34 -16.25
C THR A 62 -20.62 3.93 -17.18
N GLY A 63 -21.12 3.15 -18.15
CA GLY A 63 -22.10 3.59 -19.15
C GLY A 63 -21.50 4.45 -20.27
N THR A 64 -20.18 4.60 -20.36
CA THR A 64 -19.54 5.37 -21.42
C THR A 64 -19.53 4.59 -22.75
N LYS A 65 -19.65 5.33 -23.85
CA LYS A 65 -19.52 4.79 -25.21
C LYS A 65 -18.15 5.05 -25.83
N ASP A 66 -17.35 5.89 -25.20
CA ASP A 66 -15.99 6.25 -25.64
C ASP A 66 -14.98 5.22 -25.11
N LEU A 67 -14.67 4.22 -25.91
CA LEU A 67 -13.70 3.17 -25.58
C LEU A 67 -12.24 3.65 -25.66
N GLU A 68 -11.98 4.83 -26.26
CA GLU A 68 -10.64 5.39 -26.38
C GLU A 68 -10.28 6.29 -25.19
N SER A 69 -11.21 6.48 -24.25
CA SER A 69 -10.98 7.30 -23.08
C SER A 69 -9.83 6.79 -22.21
N LYS A 70 -8.87 7.66 -21.92
CA LYS A 70 -7.75 7.36 -21.02
C LYS A 70 -8.23 6.96 -19.62
N SER A 71 -9.40 7.43 -19.20
CA SER A 71 -10.00 7.06 -17.93
C SER A 71 -10.29 5.56 -17.83
N LEU A 72 -10.71 4.92 -18.92
CA LEU A 72 -10.91 3.47 -18.96
C LEU A 72 -9.61 2.69 -18.78
N LEU A 73 -8.50 3.19 -19.31
CA LEU A 73 -7.18 2.57 -19.14
C LEU A 73 -6.78 2.58 -17.66
N VAL A 74 -6.97 3.72 -16.99
CA VAL A 74 -6.68 3.85 -15.55
C VAL A 74 -7.57 2.92 -14.72
N ILE A 75 -8.87 2.88 -14.99
CA ILE A 75 -9.81 2.02 -14.27
C ILE A 75 -9.43 0.54 -14.42
N SER A 76 -9.09 0.12 -15.64
CA SER A 76 -8.74 -1.28 -15.95
C SER A 76 -7.42 -1.71 -15.31
N ASP A 77 -6.42 -0.83 -15.28
CA ASP A 77 -5.16 -1.07 -14.56
C ASP A 77 -5.40 -1.17 -13.04
N HIS A 78 -6.18 -0.24 -12.50
CA HIS A 78 -6.39 -0.13 -11.07
C HIS A 78 -7.24 -1.24 -10.49
N ILE A 79 -8.25 -1.76 -11.23
CA ILE A 79 -9.04 -2.90 -10.72
C ILE A 79 -8.17 -4.13 -10.55
N ARG A 80 -7.21 -4.37 -11.45
CA ARG A 80 -6.27 -5.47 -11.33
C ARG A 80 -5.40 -5.31 -10.10
N SER A 81 -4.76 -4.15 -9.93
CA SER A 81 -3.93 -3.86 -8.77
C SER A 81 -4.69 -3.99 -7.45
N CYS A 82 -5.91 -3.41 -7.37
CA CYS A 82 -6.74 -3.49 -6.17
C CYS A 82 -7.21 -4.91 -5.87
N GLY A 83 -7.62 -5.66 -6.90
CA GLY A 83 -8.08 -7.04 -6.75
C GLY A 83 -7.02 -7.94 -6.12
N PHE A 84 -5.80 -7.87 -6.62
CA PHE A 84 -4.68 -8.65 -6.08
C PHE A 84 -4.26 -8.18 -4.69
N LEU A 85 -4.10 -6.87 -4.46
CA LEU A 85 -3.72 -6.35 -3.13
C LEU A 85 -4.71 -6.80 -2.04
N ILE A 86 -6.03 -6.73 -2.31
CA ILE A 86 -7.03 -7.16 -1.35
C ILE A 86 -7.02 -8.68 -1.18
N SER A 87 -6.86 -9.42 -2.27
CA SER A 87 -6.74 -10.89 -2.23
C SER A 87 -5.55 -11.33 -1.38
N ASP A 88 -4.46 -10.57 -1.39
CA ASP A 88 -3.25 -10.79 -0.58
C ASP A 88 -3.36 -10.20 0.85
N GLY A 89 -4.56 -9.77 1.25
CA GLY A 89 -4.85 -9.35 2.62
C GLY A 89 -4.62 -7.86 2.93
N VAL A 90 -4.28 -7.04 1.94
CA VAL A 90 -4.15 -5.59 2.15
C VAL A 90 -5.54 -4.95 2.26
N MET A 91 -5.79 -4.22 3.34
CA MET A 91 -7.05 -3.51 3.58
C MET A 91 -6.87 -2.00 3.42
N PRO A 92 -7.86 -1.27 2.85
CA PRO A 92 -7.80 0.18 2.78
C PRO A 92 -7.66 0.81 4.16
N SER A 93 -6.66 1.67 4.35
CA SER A 93 -6.40 2.36 5.62
C SER A 93 -5.90 3.80 5.40
N ASN A 94 -5.57 4.51 6.48
CA ASN A 94 -5.06 5.89 6.42
C ASN A 94 -3.53 5.96 6.33
N GLU A 95 -2.84 4.84 6.48
CA GLU A 95 -1.38 4.78 6.50
C GLU A 95 -0.85 3.47 5.90
N GLY A 96 0.45 3.40 5.67
CA GLY A 96 1.13 2.21 5.18
C GLY A 96 0.60 1.70 3.84
N ARG A 97 0.62 0.38 3.67
CA ARG A 97 0.18 -0.30 2.43
C ARG A 97 -1.31 -0.07 2.13
N GLY A 98 -2.15 -0.02 3.17
CA GLY A 98 -3.58 0.22 3.03
C GLY A 98 -3.90 1.62 2.52
N TYR A 99 -3.08 2.63 2.84
CA TYR A 99 -3.20 3.97 2.27
C TYR A 99 -2.94 3.97 0.76
N VAL A 100 -1.93 3.23 0.31
CA VAL A 100 -1.63 3.09 -1.12
C VAL A 100 -2.82 2.45 -1.86
N LEU A 101 -3.37 1.36 -1.32
CA LEU A 101 -4.57 0.72 -1.88
C LEU A 101 -5.75 1.69 -1.95
N ARG A 102 -6.06 2.39 -0.85
CA ARG A 102 -7.13 3.41 -0.80
C ARG A 102 -6.94 4.50 -1.86
N ARG A 103 -5.73 4.96 -2.05
CA ARG A 103 -5.37 5.95 -3.06
C ARG A 103 -5.65 5.47 -4.49
N ILE A 104 -5.28 4.22 -4.79
CA ILE A 104 -5.53 3.60 -6.11
C ILE A 104 -7.04 3.46 -6.35
N ILE A 105 -7.81 2.97 -5.37
CA ILE A 105 -9.27 2.88 -5.47
C ILE A 105 -9.88 4.26 -5.75
N ARG A 106 -9.57 5.27 -4.96
CA ARG A 106 -10.15 6.62 -5.11
C ARG A 106 -9.78 7.28 -6.41
N ARG A 107 -8.59 7.01 -6.94
CA ARG A 107 -8.19 7.46 -8.27
C ARG A 107 -9.07 6.83 -9.36
N ALA A 108 -9.33 5.53 -9.30
CA ALA A 108 -10.22 4.86 -10.24
C ALA A 108 -11.65 5.42 -10.16
N LEU A 109 -12.17 5.66 -8.95
CA LEU A 109 -13.51 6.22 -8.72
C LEU A 109 -13.66 7.63 -9.33
N ARG A 110 -12.63 8.48 -9.17
CA ARG A 110 -12.61 9.78 -9.85
C ARG A 110 -12.67 9.63 -11.37
N HIS A 111 -11.93 8.69 -11.95
CA HIS A 111 -11.98 8.45 -13.39
C HIS A 111 -13.36 7.96 -13.85
N GLY A 112 -14.04 7.15 -13.04
CA GLY A 112 -15.44 6.79 -13.29
C GLY A 112 -16.39 8.00 -13.25
N HIS A 113 -16.20 8.89 -12.28
CA HIS A 113 -16.94 10.15 -12.19
C HIS A 113 -16.73 11.03 -13.44
N ILE A 114 -15.51 11.14 -13.96
CA ILE A 114 -15.21 11.84 -15.22
C ILE A 114 -15.98 11.22 -16.40
N LEU A 115 -16.16 9.92 -16.42
CA LEU A 115 -16.93 9.20 -17.45
C LEU A 115 -18.45 9.30 -17.25
N GLY A 116 -18.92 9.95 -16.18
CA GLY A 116 -20.34 10.14 -15.88
C GLY A 116 -20.97 8.98 -15.12
N ALA A 117 -20.18 8.10 -14.49
CA ALA A 117 -20.73 7.06 -13.63
C ALA A 117 -21.40 7.68 -12.40
N ASN A 118 -22.72 7.45 -12.26
CA ASN A 118 -23.53 7.98 -11.15
C ASN A 118 -23.74 6.94 -10.05
N ASP A 119 -23.55 5.66 -10.37
CA ASP A 119 -23.73 4.54 -9.45
C ASP A 119 -22.39 3.86 -9.15
N SER A 120 -22.41 3.02 -8.11
CA SER A 120 -21.28 2.14 -7.80
C SER A 120 -20.94 1.23 -9.00
N PHE A 121 -19.74 1.29 -9.48
CA PHE A 121 -19.29 0.60 -10.69
C PHE A 121 -18.01 -0.21 -10.50
N PHE A 122 -17.08 0.27 -9.67
CA PHE A 122 -15.73 -0.26 -9.59
C PHE A 122 -15.69 -1.67 -8.99
N ASN A 123 -16.52 -1.92 -7.97
CA ASN A 123 -16.69 -3.27 -7.41
C ASN A 123 -17.20 -4.29 -8.43
N LYS A 124 -18.01 -3.86 -9.42
CA LYS A 124 -18.57 -4.74 -10.46
C LYS A 124 -17.51 -5.25 -11.43
N LEU A 125 -16.33 -4.63 -11.46
CA LEU A 125 -15.21 -5.03 -12.32
C LEU A 125 -14.41 -6.20 -11.76
N VAL A 126 -14.64 -6.60 -10.51
CA VAL A 126 -13.97 -7.76 -9.90
C VAL A 126 -14.35 -9.06 -10.60
N ALA A 127 -15.61 -9.25 -10.94
CA ALA A 127 -16.05 -10.44 -11.66
C ALA A 127 -15.43 -10.57 -13.07
N PRO A 128 -15.40 -9.52 -13.93
CA PRO A 128 -14.59 -9.52 -15.14
C PRO A 128 -13.11 -9.82 -14.92
N LEU A 129 -12.49 -9.25 -13.89
CA LEU A 129 -11.10 -9.52 -13.54
C LEU A 129 -10.88 -11.00 -13.21
N VAL A 130 -11.74 -11.59 -12.39
CA VAL A 130 -11.70 -13.02 -12.03
C VAL A 130 -11.90 -13.90 -13.28
N LYS A 131 -12.77 -13.51 -14.19
CA LYS A 131 -12.97 -14.22 -15.47
C LYS A 131 -11.70 -14.28 -16.29
N GLU A 132 -10.93 -13.18 -16.35
CA GLU A 132 -9.68 -13.10 -17.14
C GLU A 132 -8.50 -13.77 -16.43
N MET A 133 -8.38 -13.65 -15.13
CA MET A 133 -7.17 -14.03 -14.39
C MET A 133 -7.37 -15.16 -13.38
N GLY A 134 -8.60 -15.48 -12.99
CA GLY A 134 -8.89 -16.44 -11.93
C GLY A 134 -8.44 -17.88 -12.21
N ALA A 135 -8.33 -18.26 -13.47
CA ALA A 135 -7.79 -19.60 -13.84
C ALA A 135 -6.29 -19.72 -13.51
N ALA A 136 -5.53 -18.65 -13.72
CA ALA A 136 -4.10 -18.58 -13.37
C ALA A 136 -3.85 -18.25 -11.90
N TYR A 137 -4.81 -17.58 -11.25
CA TYR A 137 -4.73 -17.12 -9.85
C TYR A 137 -5.98 -17.57 -9.08
N PRO A 138 -6.06 -18.83 -8.64
CA PRO A 138 -7.24 -19.40 -7.98
C PRO A 138 -7.65 -18.66 -6.70
N GLU A 139 -6.69 -18.08 -5.98
CA GLU A 139 -6.92 -17.29 -4.78
C GLU A 139 -7.77 -16.06 -5.07
N LEU A 140 -7.54 -15.39 -6.22
CA LEU A 140 -8.34 -14.26 -6.64
C LEU A 140 -9.82 -14.67 -6.84
N ALA A 141 -10.05 -15.82 -7.48
CA ALA A 141 -11.40 -16.36 -7.67
C ALA A 141 -12.04 -16.75 -6.33
N LYS A 142 -11.29 -17.38 -5.44
CA LYS A 142 -11.76 -17.76 -4.09
C LYS A 142 -12.15 -16.53 -3.25
N ASN A 143 -11.41 -15.45 -3.39
CA ASN A 143 -11.60 -14.23 -2.61
C ASN A 143 -12.53 -13.20 -3.30
N GLN A 144 -13.12 -13.51 -4.46
CA GLN A 144 -13.92 -12.57 -5.25
C GLN A 144 -14.93 -11.79 -4.42
N ALA A 145 -15.80 -12.48 -3.67
CA ALA A 145 -16.85 -11.84 -2.87
C ALA A 145 -16.28 -10.91 -1.78
N HIS A 146 -15.11 -11.26 -1.22
CA HIS A 146 -14.42 -10.42 -0.25
C HIS A 146 -13.88 -9.15 -0.92
N VAL A 147 -13.21 -9.28 -2.07
CA VAL A 147 -12.68 -8.16 -2.85
C VAL A 147 -13.79 -7.20 -3.27
N GLU A 148 -14.89 -7.74 -3.82
CA GLU A 148 -16.07 -6.94 -4.20
C GLU A 148 -16.63 -6.15 -3.02
N LYS A 149 -16.77 -6.78 -1.86
CA LYS A 149 -17.27 -6.14 -0.63
C LYS A 149 -16.37 -5.00 -0.17
N ILE A 150 -15.05 -5.20 -0.13
CA ILE A 150 -14.10 -4.19 0.34
C ILE A 150 -14.07 -2.99 -0.61
N ILE A 151 -13.99 -3.22 -1.91
CA ILE A 151 -14.02 -2.16 -2.91
C ILE A 151 -15.35 -1.39 -2.82
N LYS A 152 -16.48 -2.09 -2.71
CA LYS A 152 -17.80 -1.46 -2.59
C LYS A 152 -17.91 -0.55 -1.37
N LEU A 153 -17.43 -0.98 -0.21
CA LEU A 153 -17.45 -0.18 1.01
C LEU A 153 -16.63 1.11 0.86
N GLU A 154 -15.42 1.02 0.29
CA GLU A 154 -14.58 2.19 0.06
C GLU A 154 -15.17 3.13 -0.99
N GLU A 155 -15.78 2.57 -2.03
CA GLU A 155 -16.50 3.30 -3.09
C GLU A 155 -17.68 4.08 -2.51
N GLU A 156 -18.59 3.43 -1.78
CA GLU A 156 -19.76 4.05 -1.16
C GLU A 156 -19.35 5.17 -0.18
N GLN A 157 -18.23 5.01 0.50
CA GLN A 157 -17.71 5.99 1.44
C GLN A 157 -17.15 7.22 0.71
N PHE A 158 -16.41 7.02 -0.38
CA PHE A 158 -15.77 8.10 -1.12
C PHE A 158 -16.75 8.88 -1.99
N VAL A 159 -17.69 8.21 -2.65
CA VAL A 159 -18.71 8.86 -3.50
C VAL A 159 -19.51 9.90 -2.72
N LYS A 160 -19.81 9.67 -1.44
CA LYS A 160 -20.52 10.64 -0.58
C LYS A 160 -19.82 11.99 -0.45
N THR A 161 -18.50 12.01 -0.57
CA THR A 161 -17.68 13.22 -0.38
C THR A 161 -17.09 13.74 -1.69
N LEU A 162 -17.08 12.91 -2.75
CA LEU A 162 -16.42 13.23 -4.02
C LEU A 162 -16.97 14.50 -4.65
N ASP A 163 -18.28 14.60 -4.82
CA ASP A 163 -18.93 15.78 -5.44
C ASP A 163 -18.63 17.07 -4.69
N ASN A 164 -18.71 17.01 -3.35
CA ASN A 164 -18.46 18.18 -2.51
C ASN A 164 -16.99 18.57 -2.51
N GLY A 165 -16.10 17.58 -2.51
CA GLY A 165 -14.65 17.80 -2.64
C GLY A 165 -14.29 18.42 -3.99
N MET A 166 -14.86 17.91 -5.09
CA MET A 166 -14.66 18.50 -6.42
C MET A 166 -15.17 19.93 -6.50
N LYS A 167 -16.36 20.23 -5.94
CA LYS A 167 -16.88 21.62 -5.89
C LYS A 167 -15.95 22.54 -5.09
N LEU A 168 -15.44 22.09 -3.95
CA LEU A 168 -14.47 22.86 -3.16
C LEU A 168 -13.19 23.15 -3.97
N LEU A 169 -12.66 22.13 -4.64
CA LEU A 169 -11.48 22.27 -5.47
C LEU A 169 -11.70 23.24 -6.63
N ASP A 170 -12.84 23.13 -7.33
CA ASP A 170 -13.21 24.03 -8.42
C ASP A 170 -13.35 25.48 -7.94
N GLN A 171 -13.94 25.73 -6.76
CA GLN A 171 -14.04 27.05 -6.15
C GLN A 171 -12.65 27.60 -5.78
N ALA A 172 -11.79 26.78 -5.20
CA ALA A 172 -10.42 27.18 -4.88
C ALA A 172 -9.64 27.58 -6.13
N ILE A 173 -9.76 26.77 -7.20
CA ILE A 173 -9.11 27.05 -8.49
C ILE A 173 -9.66 28.36 -9.13
N ALA A 174 -10.98 28.55 -9.09
CA ALA A 174 -11.62 29.76 -9.64
C ALA A 174 -11.20 31.07 -8.93
N SER A 175 -10.88 30.97 -7.63
CA SER A 175 -10.42 32.10 -6.81
C SER A 175 -8.90 32.27 -6.76
N LEU A 176 -8.14 31.39 -7.42
CA LEU A 176 -6.69 31.31 -7.32
C LEU A 176 -6.02 32.55 -7.93
N LYS A 177 -5.11 33.17 -7.17
CA LYS A 177 -4.26 34.26 -7.62
C LYS A 177 -2.84 33.74 -7.90
N GLY A 178 -2.68 32.93 -8.92
CA GLY A 178 -1.39 32.29 -9.23
C GLY A 178 -1.59 30.89 -9.81
N ASP A 179 -0.59 30.03 -9.68
CA ASP A 179 -0.59 28.66 -10.23
C ASP A 179 -0.57 27.56 -9.18
N THR A 180 -0.65 27.91 -7.89
CA THR A 180 -0.44 26.96 -6.79
C THR A 180 -1.62 26.97 -5.82
N ILE A 181 -2.26 25.81 -5.64
CA ILE A 181 -3.33 25.59 -4.66
C ILE A 181 -2.69 25.53 -3.28
N ASP A 182 -3.20 26.30 -2.33
CA ASP A 182 -2.63 26.39 -0.99
C ASP A 182 -2.76 25.10 -0.18
N GLY A 183 -1.79 24.86 0.72
CA GLY A 183 -1.69 23.65 1.52
C GLY A 183 -2.89 23.42 2.45
N ALA A 184 -3.54 24.47 2.94
CA ALA A 184 -4.71 24.36 3.81
C ALA A 184 -5.93 23.84 3.03
N THR A 185 -6.11 24.28 1.78
CA THR A 185 -7.14 23.73 0.88
C THR A 185 -6.87 22.26 0.56
N VAL A 186 -5.61 21.90 0.25
CA VAL A 186 -5.21 20.51 0.00
C VAL A 186 -5.45 19.65 1.24
N PHE A 187 -5.10 20.16 2.42
CA PHE A 187 -5.35 19.49 3.69
C PHE A 187 -6.85 19.29 3.97
N LYS A 188 -7.68 20.28 3.72
CA LYS A 188 -9.13 20.18 3.89
C LYS A 188 -9.73 19.13 2.95
N LEU A 189 -9.27 19.06 1.71
CA LEU A 189 -9.67 18.02 0.76
C LEU A 189 -9.28 16.62 1.26
N TYR A 190 -8.10 16.48 1.83
CA TYR A 190 -7.60 15.23 2.40
C TYR A 190 -8.40 14.82 3.64
N ASP A 191 -8.47 15.69 4.63
CA ASP A 191 -9.02 15.39 5.96
C ASP A 191 -10.55 15.24 5.95
N THR A 192 -11.25 16.15 5.28
CA THR A 192 -12.71 16.20 5.31
C THR A 192 -13.37 15.42 4.17
N TYR A 193 -12.79 15.47 2.98
CA TYR A 193 -13.40 14.88 1.78
C TYR A 193 -12.70 13.59 1.34
N GLY A 194 -11.62 13.20 2.00
CA GLY A 194 -10.91 11.96 1.71
C GLY A 194 -10.17 11.97 0.38
N PHE A 195 -9.79 13.14 -0.14
CA PHE A 195 -8.94 13.24 -1.32
C PHE A 195 -7.49 12.96 -0.95
N PRO A 196 -6.90 11.85 -1.38
CA PRO A 196 -5.45 11.69 -1.25
C PRO A 196 -4.72 12.88 -1.90
N VAL A 197 -3.60 13.30 -1.32
CA VAL A 197 -2.87 14.50 -1.79
C VAL A 197 -2.48 14.39 -3.25
N ASP A 198 -2.00 13.22 -3.65
CA ASP A 198 -1.63 12.95 -5.04
C ASP A 198 -2.83 12.97 -6.00
N LEU A 199 -4.05 12.63 -5.53
CA LEU A 199 -5.27 12.82 -6.32
C LEU A 199 -5.53 14.31 -6.58
N THR A 200 -5.40 15.15 -5.56
CA THR A 200 -5.50 16.61 -5.70
C THR A 200 -4.39 17.14 -6.61
N ALA A 201 -3.16 16.66 -6.46
CA ALA A 201 -2.03 17.03 -7.30
C ALA A 201 -2.22 16.60 -8.78
N ASP A 202 -2.78 15.42 -9.03
CA ASP A 202 -3.11 14.97 -10.38
C ASP A 202 -4.14 15.89 -11.04
N ILE A 203 -5.21 16.25 -10.32
CA ILE A 203 -6.24 17.19 -10.82
C ILE A 203 -5.65 18.57 -11.09
N ALA A 204 -4.79 19.06 -10.20
CA ALA A 204 -4.10 20.32 -10.37
C ALA A 204 -3.23 20.31 -11.65
N ARG A 205 -2.45 19.24 -11.83
CA ARG A 205 -1.56 19.04 -12.99
C ARG A 205 -2.33 18.98 -14.31
N GLU A 206 -3.49 18.32 -14.35
CA GLU A 206 -4.37 18.30 -15.53
C GLU A 206 -4.84 19.71 -15.94
N ARG A 207 -4.87 20.64 -14.98
CA ARG A 207 -5.25 22.05 -15.17
C ARG A 207 -4.04 23.01 -15.24
N ASN A 208 -2.82 22.47 -15.40
CA ASN A 208 -1.55 23.21 -15.38
C ASN A 208 -1.30 24.02 -14.09
N LEU A 209 -1.77 23.46 -12.94
CA LEU A 209 -1.59 24.03 -11.61
C LEU A 209 -0.67 23.14 -10.77
N LYS A 210 -0.19 23.69 -9.67
CA LYS A 210 0.62 23.02 -8.64
C LYS A 210 -0.14 22.95 -7.33
N VAL A 211 0.36 22.15 -6.40
CA VAL A 211 -0.11 22.07 -5.00
C VAL A 211 1.02 22.47 -4.07
N ASP A 212 0.70 23.16 -2.97
CA ASP A 212 1.64 23.47 -1.90
C ASP A 212 1.76 22.30 -0.94
N GLU A 213 2.65 21.34 -1.29
CA GLU A 213 2.92 20.15 -0.48
C GLU A 213 3.56 20.49 0.88
N ALA A 214 4.36 21.56 0.93
CA ALA A 214 4.98 22.00 2.17
C ALA A 214 3.94 22.52 3.15
N GLY A 215 3.03 23.39 2.71
CA GLY A 215 1.91 23.87 3.52
C GLY A 215 0.96 22.75 3.94
N PHE A 216 0.72 21.76 3.07
CA PHE A 216 -0.03 20.56 3.44
C PHE A 216 0.65 19.80 4.58
N THR A 217 1.97 19.59 4.50
CA THR A 217 2.75 18.88 5.53
C THR A 217 2.64 19.59 6.88
N VAL A 218 2.73 20.91 6.89
CA VAL A 218 2.55 21.71 8.13
C VAL A 218 1.16 21.46 8.73
N CYS A 219 0.09 21.52 7.95
CA CYS A 219 -1.28 21.25 8.42
C CYS A 219 -1.43 19.82 8.98
N MET A 220 -0.78 18.83 8.34
CA MET A 220 -0.78 17.44 8.80
C MET A 220 -0.07 17.29 10.16
N GLU A 221 1.06 17.94 10.34
CA GLU A 221 1.81 17.91 11.60
C GLU A 221 1.03 18.59 12.73
N GLU A 222 0.38 19.71 12.46
CA GLU A 222 -0.52 20.36 13.42
C GLU A 222 -1.68 19.45 13.83
N GLN A 223 -2.30 18.75 12.88
CA GLN A 223 -3.38 17.81 13.19
C GLN A 223 -2.87 16.62 14.03
N LYS A 224 -1.74 16.01 13.65
CA LYS A 224 -1.11 14.93 14.42
C LYS A 224 -0.77 15.39 15.85
N SER A 225 -0.25 16.59 16.00
CA SER A 225 0.06 17.19 17.30
C SER A 225 -1.20 17.38 18.15
N LYS A 226 -2.29 17.90 17.55
CA LYS A 226 -3.60 18.06 18.22
C LYS A 226 -4.19 16.70 18.60
N ALA A 227 -4.10 15.70 17.72
CA ALA A 227 -4.57 14.34 17.99
C ALA A 227 -3.77 13.68 19.13
N ARG A 228 -2.42 13.83 19.13
CA ARG A 228 -1.55 13.38 20.24
C ARG A 228 -1.90 14.07 21.56
N ALA A 229 -2.18 15.36 21.55
CA ALA A 229 -2.57 16.11 22.74
C ALA A 229 -3.98 15.73 23.25
N ALA A 230 -4.89 15.33 22.36
CA ALA A 230 -6.24 14.88 22.69
C ALA A 230 -6.31 13.41 23.08
N SER A 231 -5.40 12.56 22.57
CA SER A 231 -5.30 11.16 22.94
C SER A 231 -4.37 11.02 24.14
N ASN A 232 -4.92 11.17 25.35
CA ASN A 232 -4.23 10.78 26.59
C ASN A 232 -4.04 9.25 26.72
N PHE A 233 -4.23 8.47 25.63
CA PHE A 233 -4.15 7.01 25.65
C PHE A 233 -3.77 6.47 24.27
N LYS A 234 -2.48 6.41 24.00
CA LYS A 234 -1.68 5.39 23.31
C LYS A 234 -0.30 6.00 23.11
N VAL A 235 0.57 5.67 23.99
CA VAL A 235 2.01 5.90 23.83
C VAL A 235 2.42 5.10 22.61
N ASP A 236 2.99 5.77 21.62
CA ASP A 236 3.70 5.15 20.52
C ASP A 236 4.99 4.58 21.13
N TYR A 237 5.01 3.28 21.38
CA TYR A 237 6.06 2.60 22.15
C TYR A 237 7.39 2.47 21.38
N THR A 238 7.44 2.89 20.13
CA THR A 238 8.60 2.68 19.26
C THR A 238 9.71 3.73 19.42
N ASP A 239 9.40 4.97 19.84
CA ASP A 239 10.42 6.06 19.84
C ASP A 239 11.40 6.03 21.02
N ASN A 240 11.29 5.10 22.01
CA ASN A 240 12.12 5.07 23.22
C ASN A 240 12.54 3.68 23.72
N LEU A 241 12.51 2.66 22.86
CA LEU A 241 13.09 1.37 23.24
C LEU A 241 14.62 1.47 23.22
N ASN A 242 15.21 1.68 24.37
CA ASN A 242 16.67 1.64 24.52
C ASN A 242 17.09 0.16 24.50
N LEU A 243 17.22 -0.42 23.29
CA LEU A 243 17.61 -1.80 23.09
C LEU A 243 19.13 -1.87 23.03
N GLU A 244 19.75 -2.50 24.02
CA GLU A 244 21.17 -2.84 24.00
C GLU A 244 21.32 -4.21 23.30
N GLY A 245 22.10 -4.24 22.20
CA GLY A 245 22.39 -5.46 21.45
C GLY A 245 21.81 -5.46 20.03
N GLU A 246 22.10 -6.53 19.31
CA GLU A 246 21.65 -6.78 17.95
C GLU A 246 21.05 -8.18 17.88
N THR A 247 19.99 -8.38 17.10
CA THR A 247 19.43 -9.70 16.82
C THR A 247 20.11 -10.30 15.60
N ASP A 248 20.70 -11.50 15.75
CA ASP A 248 21.22 -12.27 14.63
C ASP A 248 20.08 -12.97 13.87
N PHE A 249 19.92 -12.62 12.60
CA PHE A 249 18.86 -13.18 11.76
C PHE A 249 19.34 -14.45 11.05
N THR A 250 18.73 -15.60 11.37
CA THR A 250 19.10 -16.91 10.84
C THR A 250 18.07 -17.49 9.86
N GLY A 251 17.03 -16.73 9.49
CA GLY A 251 15.89 -17.20 8.71
C GLY A 251 16.20 -17.50 7.24
N TYR A 252 17.39 -17.15 6.72
CA TYR A 252 17.78 -17.57 5.38
C TYR A 252 18.08 -19.06 5.26
N ASP A 253 18.55 -19.67 6.35
CA ASP A 253 18.99 -21.06 6.35
C ASP A 253 18.12 -21.98 7.22
N LYS A 254 17.33 -21.42 8.14
CA LYS A 254 16.61 -22.19 9.17
C LYS A 254 15.18 -21.68 9.34
N LEU A 255 14.24 -22.62 9.46
CA LEU A 255 12.84 -22.33 9.83
C LEU A 255 12.61 -22.34 11.35
N GLY A 256 13.58 -22.77 12.14
CA GLY A 256 13.56 -22.81 13.59
C GLY A 256 14.97 -22.74 14.16
N SER A 257 15.14 -22.00 15.24
CA SER A 257 16.40 -21.90 15.96
C SER A 257 16.17 -21.76 17.47
N GLN A 258 17.23 -21.84 18.24
CA GLN A 258 17.23 -21.48 19.65
C GLN A 258 17.78 -20.08 19.80
N GLY A 259 17.10 -19.22 20.56
CA GLY A 259 17.51 -17.88 20.90
C GLY A 259 17.32 -17.59 22.39
N LYS A 260 18.04 -16.62 22.89
CA LYS A 260 17.90 -16.15 24.27
C LYS A 260 17.10 -14.84 24.26
N VAL A 261 16.13 -14.75 25.16
CA VAL A 261 15.39 -13.50 25.37
C VAL A 261 16.35 -12.48 25.98
N ILE A 262 16.49 -11.32 25.30
CA ILE A 262 17.32 -10.21 25.74
C ILE A 262 16.49 -9.05 26.30
N ALA A 263 15.24 -8.93 25.89
CA ALA A 263 14.32 -7.94 26.44
C ALA A 263 12.86 -8.40 26.33
N LEU A 264 12.05 -7.98 27.29
CA LEU A 264 10.60 -8.12 27.30
C LEU A 264 9.96 -6.76 27.55
N PHE A 265 8.91 -6.45 26.78
CA PHE A 265 8.16 -5.19 26.96
C PHE A 265 6.67 -5.50 27.00
N LYS A 266 6.00 -4.96 28.00
CA LYS A 266 4.55 -5.00 28.14
C LYS A 266 4.04 -3.58 28.37
N ASP A 267 3.01 -3.17 27.62
CA ASP A 267 2.44 -1.83 27.67
C ASP A 267 3.52 -0.70 27.57
N GLY A 268 4.62 -0.98 26.83
CA GLY A 268 5.74 -0.08 26.59
C GLY A 268 6.74 0.07 27.73
N ALA A 269 6.61 -0.69 28.78
CA ALA A 269 7.58 -0.76 29.86
C ALA A 269 8.38 -2.06 29.77
N SER A 270 9.69 -2.00 30.06
CA SER A 270 10.51 -3.19 30.21
C SER A 270 10.04 -4.00 31.43
N VAL A 271 9.90 -5.32 31.25
CA VAL A 271 9.49 -6.25 32.30
C VAL A 271 10.41 -7.45 32.36
N ASP A 272 10.53 -8.08 33.52
CA ASP A 272 11.37 -9.27 33.70
C ASP A 272 10.59 -10.57 33.49
N VAL A 273 9.27 -10.54 33.57
CA VAL A 273 8.39 -11.73 33.53
C VAL A 273 7.10 -11.41 32.77
N LEU A 274 6.64 -12.36 31.97
CA LEU A 274 5.31 -12.37 31.36
C LEU A 274 4.45 -13.45 31.99
N ASN A 275 3.16 -13.18 32.15
CA ASN A 275 2.18 -14.12 32.65
C ASN A 275 1.29 -14.65 31.52
N ALA A 276 0.63 -15.77 31.76
CA ALA A 276 -0.31 -16.34 30.79
C ALA A 276 -1.43 -15.33 30.46
N GLY A 277 -1.63 -15.07 29.16
CA GLY A 277 -2.60 -14.10 28.65
C GLY A 277 -2.08 -12.68 28.46
N ASP A 278 -0.80 -12.42 28.78
CA ASP A 278 -0.17 -11.12 28.48
C ASP A 278 0.08 -10.96 26.98
N GLU A 279 -0.20 -9.75 26.46
CA GLU A 279 0.30 -9.27 25.17
C GLU A 279 1.59 -8.50 25.41
N ALA A 280 2.65 -8.84 24.68
CA ALA A 280 3.97 -8.28 24.92
C ALA A 280 4.84 -8.29 23.67
N MET A 281 5.93 -7.53 23.68
CA MET A 281 7.01 -7.61 22.68
C MET A 281 8.18 -8.37 23.29
N VAL A 282 8.72 -9.33 22.53
CA VAL A 282 9.87 -10.16 22.91
C VAL A 282 11.02 -9.88 21.96
N VAL A 283 12.19 -9.60 22.48
CA VAL A 283 13.44 -9.42 21.72
C VAL A 283 14.37 -10.57 22.01
N LEU A 284 14.89 -11.18 20.93
CA LEU A 284 15.80 -12.32 21.01
C LEU A 284 17.20 -11.91 20.51
N ASP A 285 18.24 -12.57 21.03
CA ASP A 285 19.62 -12.43 20.52
C ASP A 285 19.79 -13.06 19.13
N SER A 286 19.00 -14.07 18.80
CA SER A 286 18.98 -14.74 17.49
C SER A 286 17.58 -15.21 17.15
N THR A 287 17.17 -15.04 15.89
CA THR A 287 15.82 -15.43 15.45
C THR A 287 15.79 -15.87 13.98
N PRO A 288 14.98 -16.87 13.61
CA PRO A 288 14.67 -17.18 12.22
C PRO A 288 13.50 -16.34 11.69
N PHE A 289 12.77 -15.60 12.54
CA PHE A 289 11.61 -14.80 12.14
C PHE A 289 12.05 -13.56 11.37
N TYR A 290 11.54 -13.42 10.14
CA TYR A 290 11.76 -12.24 9.32
C TYR A 290 11.00 -11.04 9.90
N GLY A 291 11.69 -9.96 10.18
CA GLY A 291 11.08 -8.69 10.60
C GLY A 291 10.52 -7.93 9.40
N GLU A 292 9.30 -7.43 9.50
CA GLU A 292 8.61 -6.68 8.45
C GLU A 292 9.52 -5.59 7.87
N SER A 293 9.82 -5.68 6.57
CA SER A 293 10.71 -4.76 5.86
C SER A 293 10.47 -4.79 4.36
N GLY A 294 10.73 -3.68 3.67
CA GLY A 294 10.69 -3.62 2.20
C GLY A 294 9.34 -3.99 1.56
N GLY A 295 8.24 -3.89 2.33
CA GLY A 295 6.90 -4.28 1.86
C GLY A 295 6.58 -5.77 2.04
N GLN A 296 7.52 -6.57 2.55
CA GLN A 296 7.30 -7.96 2.93
C GLN A 296 6.75 -8.02 4.36
N VAL A 297 5.73 -8.86 4.59
CA VAL A 297 5.14 -9.07 5.93
C VAL A 297 6.13 -9.74 6.86
N GLY A 298 6.02 -9.46 8.16
CA GLY A 298 6.78 -10.15 9.20
C GLY A 298 6.30 -11.58 9.39
N ASP A 299 7.21 -12.44 9.85
CA ASP A 299 6.89 -13.83 10.15
C ASP A 299 6.03 -13.97 11.41
N THR A 300 5.24 -15.04 11.43
CA THR A 300 4.43 -15.47 12.55
C THR A 300 4.84 -16.88 12.98
N GLY A 301 4.58 -17.25 14.23
CA GLY A 301 4.92 -18.60 14.71
C GLY A 301 4.85 -18.74 16.22
N LEU A 302 5.71 -19.58 16.78
CA LEU A 302 5.71 -19.92 18.20
C LEU A 302 7.10 -19.78 18.80
N LEU A 303 7.17 -19.20 20.00
CA LEU A 303 8.34 -19.22 20.88
C LEU A 303 8.02 -20.17 22.04
N THR A 304 8.81 -21.24 22.19
CA THR A 304 8.61 -22.24 23.24
C THR A 304 9.78 -22.24 24.22
N SER A 305 9.49 -22.33 25.50
CA SER A 305 10.48 -22.43 26.56
C SER A 305 10.04 -23.42 27.64
N ALA A 306 10.90 -23.70 28.62
CA ALA A 306 10.53 -24.49 29.78
C ALA A 306 9.42 -23.81 30.63
N GLY A 307 9.23 -22.50 30.51
CA GLY A 307 8.22 -21.72 31.23
C GLY A 307 6.88 -21.60 30.55
N GLY A 308 6.79 -21.94 29.26
CA GLY A 308 5.55 -21.78 28.48
C GLY A 308 5.76 -21.58 27.00
N GLU A 309 4.65 -21.27 26.33
CA GLU A 309 4.57 -21.02 24.90
C GLU A 309 4.00 -19.62 24.63
N LEU A 310 4.55 -18.93 23.65
CA LEU A 310 4.16 -17.62 23.19
C LEU A 310 3.84 -17.69 21.70
N SER A 311 2.67 -17.19 21.30
CA SER A 311 2.31 -17.05 19.89
C SER A 311 2.80 -15.71 19.35
N VAL A 312 3.63 -15.74 18.32
CA VAL A 312 4.09 -14.55 17.59
C VAL A 312 3.08 -14.23 16.50
N SER A 313 2.38 -13.11 16.65
CA SER A 313 1.37 -12.65 15.70
C SER A 313 1.94 -11.80 14.57
N ASN A 314 3.10 -11.20 14.76
CA ASN A 314 3.89 -10.47 13.76
C ASN A 314 5.32 -10.30 14.25
N THR A 315 6.25 -10.11 13.33
CA THR A 315 7.63 -9.74 13.65
C THR A 315 7.95 -8.44 12.94
N THR A 316 8.39 -7.44 13.68
CA THR A 316 8.83 -6.14 13.13
C THR A 316 10.31 -5.95 13.33
N LYS A 317 10.90 -5.01 12.60
CA LYS A 317 12.31 -4.69 12.73
C LYS A 317 12.47 -3.25 13.18
N GLU A 318 13.17 -3.05 14.28
CA GLU A 318 13.54 -1.73 14.76
C GLU A 318 15.06 -1.65 14.96
N GLN A 319 15.68 -0.68 14.25
CA GLN A 319 17.13 -0.56 14.17
C GLN A 319 17.78 -1.90 13.73
N LYS A 320 18.47 -2.58 14.65
CA LYS A 320 19.15 -3.86 14.43
C LYS A 320 18.47 -5.03 15.15
N ASN A 321 17.29 -4.82 15.74
CA ASN A 321 16.58 -5.82 16.52
C ASN A 321 15.28 -6.27 15.85
N HIS A 322 14.93 -7.55 16.04
CA HIS A 322 13.66 -8.12 15.64
C HIS A 322 12.74 -8.17 16.87
N LEU A 323 11.54 -7.58 16.74
CA LEU A 323 10.50 -7.52 17.77
C LEU A 323 9.42 -8.53 17.42
N HIS A 324 9.19 -9.50 18.30
CA HIS A 324 8.24 -10.61 18.14
C HIS A 324 6.99 -10.35 18.95
#